data_3e075483f7fa01732046978b89548979
#
_entry.id   3e075483f7fa01732046978b89548979
#
_cell.length_a   1.000
_cell.length_b   1.000
_cell.length_c   1.000
_cell.angle_alpha   90.00
_cell.angle_beta   90.00
_cell.angle_gamma   90.00
#
_symmetry.space_group_name_H-M   'P 1'
#
loop_
_entity.id
_entity.type
_entity.pdbx_description
1 polymer ?
#
loop_
_entity_poly.entity_id
_entity_poly.type
_entity_poly.pdbx_seq_one_letter_code
_entity_poly.pdbx_strand_id
1 'polypeptide(L)'
;MKLKKLIITLGLGACILMTGCGSSSSTAQSGGADTSSKASASAEGADIQKIKDKGVLKVGVKVDVPKFGYKNPDTGEIEGFEVDLSKQIAKKILGDENKIELQGVTAKTRGPLLDNGEIDMVAATFTITDERKKSYNFSDPYLTDGVGLLVKKDAGYTSLKDLNGKTIGVAQSSTTKKALEEEAANQGISLKFSEFGSYPEIKAALDSKRVDCFAVDASILNGYVDDNSVILDDRYNPQEYGIASKLDNKELAKVINEVVNDMKTSGEMDKLIEKWGIK
;
A
#
# COMPACT_ATOMS: atom_id res chain seq x y z
N MET A 1 28.91 40.61 12.47
CA MET A 1 29.71 41.71 11.79
C MET A 1 30.01 41.27 10.37
N LYS A 2 29.69 42.13 9.42
CA LYS A 2 29.90 42.16 7.95
C LYS A 2 28.83 41.55 7.07
N LEU A 3 27.84 42.38 6.80
CA LEU A 3 27.03 42.50 5.58
C LEU A 3 27.92 42.65 4.34
N LYS A 4 27.60 42.00 3.23
CA LYS A 4 27.95 42.51 1.89
C LYS A 4 26.72 42.49 0.98
N LYS A 5 26.33 43.69 0.64
CA LYS A 5 25.34 44.09 -0.37
C LYS A 5 25.96 44.02 -1.78
N LEU A 6 25.06 44.03 -2.74
CA LEU A 6 25.19 44.72 -4.07
C LEU A 6 25.38 43.75 -5.24
N ILE A 7 24.79 43.88 -6.42
CA ILE A 7 24.24 45.00 -7.20
C ILE A 7 23.23 44.46 -8.22
N ILE A 8 22.18 45.26 -8.47
CA ILE A 8 21.21 45.18 -9.57
C ILE A 8 21.87 45.70 -10.85
N THR A 9 21.66 45.05 -12.00
CA THR A 9 21.86 45.67 -13.29
C THR A 9 20.63 45.42 -14.17
N LEU A 10 19.98 46.54 -14.46
CA LEU A 10 18.85 46.72 -15.37
C LEU A 10 19.45 46.92 -16.79
N GLY A 11 18.95 46.19 -17.76
CA GLY A 11 19.29 46.34 -19.17
C GLY A 11 18.03 46.37 -20.03
N LEU A 12 17.73 47.61 -20.46
CA LEU A 12 16.61 47.99 -21.33
C LEU A 12 17.12 48.00 -22.78
N GLY A 13 16.35 47.56 -23.77
CA GLY A 13 16.61 47.72 -25.22
C GLY A 13 15.57 46.98 -26.04
N ALA A 14 14.59 47.58 -26.44
CA ALA A 14 14.14 48.36 -27.60
C ALA A 14 13.81 47.55 -28.85
N CYS A 15 12.54 47.69 -29.19
CA CYS A 15 11.74 47.49 -30.40
C CYS A 15 12.43 47.36 -31.76
N ILE A 16 11.92 46.46 -32.61
CA ILE A 16 11.72 46.75 -34.05
C ILE A 16 10.39 46.11 -34.49
N LEU A 17 9.46 46.95 -34.94
CA LEU A 17 8.26 46.66 -35.73
C LEU A 17 8.67 46.55 -37.21
N MET A 18 8.21 45.52 -37.91
CA MET A 18 8.05 45.57 -39.37
C MET A 18 6.71 44.95 -39.76
N THR A 19 5.85 45.86 -40.24
CA THR A 19 4.61 45.62 -40.97
C THR A 19 4.93 45.21 -42.41
N GLY A 20 4.26 44.18 -42.90
CA GLY A 20 4.26 43.84 -44.33
C GLY A 20 2.91 43.20 -44.69
N CYS A 21 2.00 44.03 -45.25
CA CYS A 21 0.79 43.60 -45.93
C CYS A 21 1.11 43.07 -47.33
N GLY A 22 0.47 41.97 -47.70
CA GLY A 22 0.45 41.45 -49.08
C GLY A 22 -0.73 40.53 -49.26
N SER A 23 -1.80 41.05 -49.88
CA SER A 23 -3.00 40.28 -50.33
C SER A 23 -2.72 39.50 -51.59
N SER A 24 -3.21 38.27 -51.72
CA SER A 24 -3.94 37.75 -52.93
C SER A 24 -4.40 36.28 -52.74
N SER A 25 -5.64 36.15 -52.72
CA SER A 25 -6.67 35.17 -53.23
C SER A 25 -6.28 33.74 -53.66
N SER A 26 -7.12 32.84 -53.12
CA SER A 26 -7.78 31.65 -53.74
C SER A 26 -6.95 30.38 -53.96
N THR A 27 -7.29 29.28 -53.28
CA THR A 27 -8.19 28.22 -53.71
C THR A 27 -8.32 27.16 -52.64
N ALA A 28 -9.52 26.64 -52.47
CA ALA A 28 -9.85 25.56 -51.54
C ALA A 28 -9.25 24.21 -51.97
N GLN A 29 -8.73 23.47 -51.00
CA GLN A 29 -8.76 22.00 -51.09
C GLN A 29 -8.77 21.40 -49.70
N SER A 30 -9.82 20.64 -49.43
CA SER A 30 -10.06 19.82 -48.25
C SER A 30 -8.94 18.78 -48.06
N GLY A 31 -8.42 18.74 -46.85
CA GLY A 31 -7.57 17.66 -46.38
C GLY A 31 -7.71 17.59 -44.89
N GLY A 32 -8.62 16.74 -44.40
CA GLY A 32 -8.74 16.44 -42.99
C GLY A 32 -7.46 15.80 -42.49
N ALA A 33 -6.84 16.38 -41.52
CA ALA A 33 -5.71 15.80 -40.83
C ALA A 33 -6.15 15.32 -39.46
N ASP A 34 -6.32 14.05 -39.34
CA ASP A 34 -6.21 13.27 -38.10
C ASP A 34 -4.96 13.67 -37.32
N THR A 35 -5.10 14.55 -36.36
CA THR A 35 -4.04 14.89 -35.41
C THR A 35 -4.48 14.70 -33.96
N SER A 36 -5.69 14.14 -33.73
CA SER A 36 -6.27 14.00 -32.38
C SER A 36 -6.03 12.62 -31.75
N SER A 37 -5.61 11.58 -32.49
CA SER A 37 -5.49 10.22 -31.96
C SER A 37 -4.09 9.83 -31.48
N LYS A 38 -3.04 10.60 -31.83
CA LYS A 38 -1.66 10.29 -31.41
C LYS A 38 -1.28 10.80 -30.02
N ALA A 39 -1.94 11.84 -29.50
CA ALA A 39 -1.67 12.36 -28.19
C ALA A 39 -2.35 11.55 -27.06
N SER A 40 -3.51 10.92 -27.35
CA SER A 40 -4.22 10.06 -26.38
C SER A 40 -3.55 8.70 -26.23
N ALA A 41 -3.04 8.11 -27.30
CA ALA A 41 -2.37 6.82 -27.27
C ALA A 41 -0.98 6.86 -26.63
N SER A 42 -0.35 8.04 -26.53
CA SER A 42 0.94 8.21 -25.87
C SER A 42 0.85 8.43 -24.35
N ALA A 43 -0.36 8.66 -23.82
CA ALA A 43 -0.60 8.79 -22.38
C ALA A 43 -1.01 7.46 -21.73
N GLU A 44 -1.67 6.56 -22.48
CA GLU A 44 -1.98 5.20 -22.05
C GLU A 44 -0.67 4.37 -22.01
N GLY A 45 -0.34 3.86 -20.81
CA GLY A 45 0.86 3.04 -20.59
C GLY A 45 2.13 3.81 -20.21
N ALA A 46 2.06 5.14 -20.05
CA ALA A 46 3.22 5.93 -19.65
C ALA A 46 3.77 5.55 -18.26
N ASP A 47 2.92 5.07 -17.35
CA ASP A 47 3.29 4.55 -16.03
C ASP A 47 4.05 3.21 -16.14
N ILE A 48 3.58 2.28 -16.95
CA ILE A 48 4.27 1.02 -17.25
C ILE A 48 5.57 1.28 -18.00
N GLN A 49 5.58 2.21 -18.97
CA GLN A 49 6.80 2.54 -19.72
C GLN A 49 7.89 3.08 -18.80
N LYS A 50 7.55 3.93 -17.83
CA LYS A 50 8.51 4.40 -16.81
C LYS A 50 9.13 3.25 -16.00
N ILE A 51 8.36 2.22 -15.66
CA ILE A 51 8.87 1.04 -14.95
C ILE A 51 9.81 0.24 -15.87
N LYS A 52 9.43 0.07 -17.14
CA LYS A 52 10.28 -0.61 -18.15
C LYS A 52 11.58 0.13 -18.39
N ASP A 53 11.54 1.46 -18.47
CA ASP A 53 12.74 2.29 -18.68
C ASP A 53 13.69 2.24 -17.47
N LYS A 54 13.15 2.16 -16.25
CA LYS A 54 13.93 1.91 -15.02
C LYS A 54 14.49 0.49 -14.93
N GLY A 55 13.85 -0.47 -15.61
CA GLY A 55 14.21 -1.88 -15.57
C GLY A 55 13.93 -2.60 -14.26
N VAL A 56 13.16 -1.98 -13.34
CA VAL A 56 12.84 -2.50 -12.01
C VAL A 56 11.48 -2.01 -11.54
N LEU A 57 10.71 -2.89 -10.87
CA LEU A 57 9.46 -2.57 -10.18
C LEU A 57 9.75 -2.33 -8.70
N LYS A 58 9.44 -1.15 -8.19
CA LYS A 58 9.62 -0.79 -6.77
C LYS A 58 8.35 -1.07 -5.98
N VAL A 59 8.46 -1.93 -4.97
CA VAL A 59 7.31 -2.40 -4.20
C VAL A 59 7.46 -2.13 -2.71
N GLY A 60 6.47 -1.48 -2.12
CA GLY A 60 6.33 -1.39 -0.67
C GLY A 60 5.76 -2.67 -0.10
N VAL A 61 6.53 -3.37 0.73
CA VAL A 61 6.15 -4.63 1.38
C VAL A 61 6.33 -4.55 2.89
N LYS A 62 5.59 -5.36 3.63
CA LYS A 62 5.86 -5.53 5.06
C LYS A 62 7.23 -6.19 5.26
N VAL A 63 7.85 -5.88 6.39
CA VAL A 63 9.12 -6.51 6.82
C VAL A 63 9.03 -7.10 8.23
N ASP A 64 7.85 -6.95 8.83
CA ASP A 64 7.54 -7.33 10.20
C ASP A 64 6.33 -8.28 10.31
N VAL A 65 5.83 -8.80 9.18
CA VAL A 65 4.69 -9.73 9.16
C VAL A 65 5.14 -11.07 8.62
N PRO A 66 5.47 -12.03 9.49
CA PRO A 66 5.80 -13.40 9.10
C PRO A 66 4.77 -13.99 8.13
N LYS A 67 5.24 -14.71 7.12
CA LYS A 67 4.47 -15.32 6.02
C LYS A 67 3.99 -14.34 4.94
N PHE A 68 3.72 -13.07 5.23
CA PHE A 68 3.27 -12.07 4.24
C PHE A 68 4.42 -11.28 3.63
N GLY A 69 5.16 -10.56 4.48
CA GLY A 69 6.37 -9.83 4.17
C GLY A 69 7.21 -9.72 5.44
N TYR A 70 8.31 -10.42 5.47
CA TYR A 70 9.15 -10.56 6.65
C TYR A 70 10.63 -10.47 6.27
N LYS A 71 11.38 -9.63 6.98
CA LYS A 71 12.82 -9.58 6.84
C LYS A 71 13.43 -10.69 7.69
N ASN A 72 13.93 -11.72 7.04
CA ASN A 72 14.56 -12.85 7.68
C ASN A 72 15.82 -12.39 8.44
N PRO A 73 15.93 -12.59 9.77
CA PRO A 73 17.04 -12.09 10.55
C PRO A 73 18.36 -12.80 10.23
N ASP A 74 18.33 -14.03 9.72
CA ASP A 74 19.50 -14.83 9.43
C ASP A 74 20.10 -14.50 8.06
N THR A 75 19.26 -14.26 7.04
CA THR A 75 19.68 -13.98 5.67
C THR A 75 19.66 -12.49 5.33
N GLY A 76 18.87 -11.70 6.04
CA GLY A 76 18.60 -10.29 5.75
C GLY A 76 17.66 -10.06 4.56
N GLU A 77 17.19 -11.13 3.90
CA GLU A 77 16.28 -11.06 2.77
C GLU A 77 14.84 -10.80 3.21
N ILE A 78 14.07 -10.18 2.34
CA ILE A 78 12.63 -9.99 2.56
C ILE A 78 11.90 -11.07 1.77
N GLU A 79 11.09 -11.86 2.47
CA GLU A 79 10.36 -12.99 1.93
C GLU A 79 8.90 -12.99 2.40
N GLY A 80 8.02 -13.71 1.71
CA GLY A 80 6.63 -13.87 2.08
C GLY A 80 5.69 -13.94 0.88
N PHE A 81 4.43 -14.20 1.17
CA PHE A 81 3.34 -14.32 0.21
C PHE A 81 3.23 -13.09 -0.70
N GLU A 82 3.21 -11.89 -0.11
CA GLU A 82 3.06 -10.63 -0.85
C GLU A 82 4.32 -10.30 -1.67
N VAL A 83 5.48 -10.78 -1.25
CA VAL A 83 6.72 -10.68 -2.02
C VAL A 83 6.64 -11.57 -3.27
N ASP A 84 6.22 -12.84 -3.10
CA ASP A 84 6.09 -13.76 -4.24
C ASP A 84 4.98 -13.31 -5.21
N LEU A 85 3.85 -12.82 -4.70
CA LEU A 85 2.80 -12.22 -5.52
C LEU A 85 3.33 -11.02 -6.33
N SER A 86 4.14 -10.16 -5.69
CA SER A 86 4.76 -9.00 -6.35
C SER A 86 5.77 -9.41 -7.43
N LYS A 87 6.48 -10.52 -7.25
CA LYS A 87 7.38 -11.08 -8.27
C LYS A 87 6.63 -11.49 -9.54
N GLN A 88 5.39 -12.01 -9.43
CA GLN A 88 4.58 -12.34 -10.60
C GLN A 88 4.19 -11.08 -11.39
N ILE A 89 3.95 -9.95 -10.69
CA ILE A 89 3.68 -8.67 -11.34
C ILE A 89 4.94 -8.15 -12.06
N ALA A 90 6.11 -8.22 -11.41
CA ALA A 90 7.38 -7.86 -12.05
C ALA A 90 7.65 -8.71 -13.31
N LYS A 91 7.40 -10.01 -13.24
CA LYS A 91 7.50 -10.93 -14.38
C LYS A 91 6.57 -10.55 -15.53
N LYS A 92 5.32 -10.17 -15.24
CA LYS A 92 4.35 -9.73 -16.24
C LYS A 92 4.79 -8.44 -16.94
N ILE A 93 5.36 -7.48 -16.21
CA ILE A 93 5.76 -6.16 -16.73
C ILE A 93 7.13 -6.20 -17.42
N LEU A 94 8.10 -6.86 -16.80
CA LEU A 94 9.53 -6.78 -17.13
C LEU A 94 10.11 -8.09 -17.70
N GLY A 95 9.30 -9.16 -17.76
CA GLY A 95 9.71 -10.47 -18.24
C GLY A 95 10.58 -11.27 -17.26
N ASP A 96 10.89 -10.73 -16.08
CA ASP A 96 11.74 -11.35 -15.07
C ASP A 96 11.23 -11.02 -13.67
N GLU A 97 10.97 -12.04 -12.85
CA GLU A 97 10.47 -11.91 -11.49
C GLU A 97 11.49 -11.31 -10.50
N ASN A 98 12.78 -11.33 -10.87
CA ASN A 98 13.84 -10.78 -10.04
C ASN A 98 14.07 -9.27 -10.29
N LYS A 99 13.44 -8.69 -11.30
CA LYS A 99 13.46 -7.23 -11.54
C LYS A 99 12.52 -6.47 -10.59
N ILE A 100 12.74 -6.66 -9.30
CA ILE A 100 11.95 -6.08 -8.21
C ILE A 100 12.88 -5.46 -7.16
N GLU A 101 12.54 -4.28 -6.67
CA GLU A 101 13.17 -3.62 -5.54
C GLU A 101 12.15 -3.54 -4.40
N LEU A 102 12.46 -4.15 -3.26
CA LEU A 102 11.56 -4.22 -2.10
C LEU A 102 11.90 -3.13 -1.10
N GLN A 103 10.93 -2.27 -0.81
CA GLN A 103 11.00 -1.24 0.22
C GLN A 103 10.15 -1.63 1.42
N GLY A 104 10.78 -1.75 2.59
CA GLY A 104 10.05 -2.01 3.83
C GLY A 104 9.10 -0.87 4.20
N VAL A 105 7.84 -1.21 4.48
CA VAL A 105 6.81 -0.24 4.89
C VAL A 105 6.05 -0.68 6.13
N THR A 106 5.50 0.30 6.85
CA THR A 106 4.51 0.10 7.93
C THR A 106 3.11 0.50 7.45
N ALA A 107 2.09 0.25 8.26
CA ALA A 107 0.74 0.74 7.96
C ALA A 107 0.70 2.27 7.82
N LYS A 108 1.57 2.99 8.54
CA LYS A 108 1.69 4.46 8.49
C LYS A 108 2.44 4.96 7.26
N THR A 109 3.49 4.26 6.81
CA THR A 109 4.40 4.80 5.78
C THR A 109 4.07 4.36 4.36
N ARG A 110 3.32 3.25 4.16
CA ARG A 110 3.03 2.70 2.83
C ARG A 110 2.31 3.69 1.90
N GLY A 111 1.34 4.47 2.40
CA GLY A 111 0.65 5.49 1.61
C GLY A 111 1.58 6.63 1.20
N PRO A 112 2.20 7.36 2.15
CA PRO A 112 3.14 8.45 1.83
C PRO A 112 4.26 8.07 0.86
N LEU A 113 4.87 6.87 0.98
CA LEU A 113 5.91 6.41 0.05
C LEU A 113 5.36 6.17 -1.36
N LEU A 114 4.12 5.68 -1.47
CA LEU A 114 3.44 5.54 -2.75
C LEU A 114 3.13 6.93 -3.35
N ASP A 115 2.59 7.85 -2.55
CA ASP A 115 2.24 9.21 -2.98
C ASP A 115 3.44 9.98 -3.51
N ASN A 116 4.60 9.85 -2.84
CA ASN A 116 5.85 10.48 -3.23
C ASN A 116 6.52 9.81 -4.46
N GLY A 117 6.06 8.62 -4.89
CA GLY A 117 6.63 7.87 -6.00
C GLY A 117 7.97 7.22 -5.67
N GLU A 118 8.26 7.01 -4.40
CA GLU A 118 9.42 6.23 -3.94
C GLU A 118 9.23 4.74 -4.23
N ILE A 119 7.97 4.29 -4.24
CA ILE A 119 7.53 2.97 -4.66
C ILE A 119 6.46 3.09 -5.75
N ASP A 120 6.37 2.09 -6.63
CA ASP A 120 5.41 2.06 -7.74
C ASP A 120 4.07 1.45 -7.30
N MET A 121 4.11 0.47 -6.37
CA MET A 121 2.94 -0.18 -5.79
C MET A 121 3.17 -0.61 -4.34
N VAL A 122 2.08 -0.95 -3.64
CA VAL A 122 2.06 -1.46 -2.25
C VAL A 122 1.41 -2.83 -2.22
N ALA A 123 2.14 -3.85 -1.76
CA ALA A 123 1.65 -5.16 -1.38
C ALA A 123 2.05 -5.41 0.09
N ALA A 124 1.20 -4.93 1.02
CA ALA A 124 1.59 -4.80 2.43
C ALA A 124 0.37 -4.89 3.36
N THR A 125 -0.40 -5.99 3.28
CA THR A 125 -1.64 -6.22 4.04
C THR A 125 -2.54 -4.98 4.01
N PHE A 126 -2.77 -4.43 2.79
CA PHE A 126 -3.43 -3.14 2.64
C PHE A 126 -4.93 -3.32 2.43
N THR A 127 -5.69 -3.19 3.52
CA THR A 127 -7.15 -3.31 3.50
C THR A 127 -7.77 -2.32 2.53
N ILE A 128 -8.58 -2.82 1.63
CA ILE A 128 -9.40 -2.03 0.70
C ILE A 128 -10.50 -1.34 1.51
N THR A 129 -10.62 -0.01 1.40
CA THR A 129 -11.72 0.75 1.98
C THR A 129 -12.18 1.83 1.00
N ASP A 130 -13.43 2.28 1.10
CA ASP A 130 -13.95 3.34 0.24
C ASP A 130 -13.18 4.66 0.42
N GLU A 131 -12.64 4.90 1.62
CA GLU A 131 -11.80 6.06 1.87
C GLU A 131 -10.48 5.96 1.12
N ARG A 132 -9.81 4.80 1.17
CA ARG A 132 -8.54 4.57 0.48
C ARG A 132 -8.69 4.55 -1.04
N LYS A 133 -9.84 4.07 -1.56
CA LYS A 133 -10.15 4.10 -3.00
C LYS A 133 -10.24 5.53 -3.57
N LYS A 134 -10.46 6.54 -2.75
CA LYS A 134 -10.41 7.95 -3.19
C LYS A 134 -9.00 8.42 -3.52
N SER A 135 -7.96 7.77 -2.97
CA SER A 135 -6.56 8.16 -3.12
C SER A 135 -5.73 7.15 -3.93
N TYR A 136 -6.16 5.89 -4.01
CA TYR A 136 -5.41 4.80 -4.64
C TYR A 136 -6.30 3.94 -5.53
N ASN A 137 -5.71 3.40 -6.60
CA ASN A 137 -6.27 2.22 -7.26
C ASN A 137 -5.97 1.00 -6.38
N PHE A 138 -6.91 0.06 -6.32
CA PHE A 138 -6.72 -1.25 -5.68
C PHE A 138 -7.01 -2.36 -6.68
N SER A 139 -6.30 -3.47 -6.56
CA SER A 139 -6.70 -4.72 -7.19
C SER A 139 -7.99 -5.26 -6.54
N ASP A 140 -8.57 -6.26 -7.17
CA ASP A 140 -9.52 -7.14 -6.49
C ASP A 140 -8.86 -7.77 -5.26
N PRO A 141 -9.63 -8.16 -4.23
CA PRO A 141 -9.06 -8.77 -3.04
C PRO A 141 -8.31 -10.06 -3.37
N TYR A 142 -7.07 -10.20 -2.88
CA TYR A 142 -6.30 -11.44 -2.96
C TYR A 142 -6.43 -12.30 -1.69
N LEU A 143 -6.85 -11.71 -0.57
CA LEU A 143 -7.12 -12.38 0.69
C LEU A 143 -8.18 -11.61 1.48
N THR A 144 -9.00 -12.32 2.25
CA THR A 144 -9.92 -11.74 3.24
C THR A 144 -9.57 -12.29 4.62
N ASP A 145 -9.44 -11.41 5.60
CA ASP A 145 -9.15 -11.72 7.00
C ASP A 145 -10.18 -11.01 7.91
N GLY A 146 -9.97 -11.01 9.20
CA GLY A 146 -10.75 -10.26 10.18
C GLY A 146 -9.87 -9.80 11.34
N VAL A 147 -10.22 -8.66 11.93
CA VAL A 147 -9.52 -8.15 13.12
C VAL A 147 -9.63 -9.17 14.24
N GLY A 148 -8.48 -9.61 14.75
CA GLY A 148 -8.34 -10.49 15.91
C GLY A 148 -7.77 -9.75 17.12
N LEU A 149 -7.76 -10.44 18.25
CA LEU A 149 -7.32 -9.93 19.53
C LEU A 149 -6.29 -10.90 20.12
N LEU A 150 -5.04 -10.46 20.27
CA LEU A 150 -3.98 -11.21 20.97
C LEU A 150 -3.89 -10.70 22.41
N VAL A 151 -4.06 -11.59 23.36
CA VAL A 151 -4.02 -11.27 24.79
C VAL A 151 -3.07 -12.19 25.54
N LYS A 152 -2.64 -11.79 26.73
CA LYS A 152 -1.86 -12.68 27.61
C LYS A 152 -2.77 -13.76 28.19
N LYS A 153 -2.32 -15.03 28.22
CA LYS A 153 -3.07 -16.15 28.77
C LYS A 153 -3.42 -15.99 30.24
N ASP A 154 -2.52 -15.37 31.02
CA ASP A 154 -2.70 -15.11 32.44
C ASP A 154 -3.72 -14.02 32.74
N ALA A 155 -4.16 -13.24 31.75
CA ALA A 155 -5.17 -12.21 31.89
C ALA A 155 -6.61 -12.77 31.92
N GLY A 156 -6.83 -13.98 31.39
CA GLY A 156 -8.12 -14.68 31.42
C GLY A 156 -9.22 -14.05 30.56
N TYR A 157 -8.85 -13.16 29.60
CA TYR A 157 -9.81 -12.60 28.64
C TYR A 157 -10.22 -13.64 27.61
N THR A 158 -11.50 -13.69 27.27
CA THR A 158 -12.09 -14.65 26.33
C THR A 158 -12.85 -13.97 25.18
N SER A 159 -13.18 -12.69 25.34
CA SER A 159 -13.97 -11.91 24.38
C SER A 159 -13.60 -10.42 24.42
N LEU A 160 -14.10 -9.66 23.44
CA LEU A 160 -13.97 -8.19 23.43
C LEU A 160 -14.63 -7.54 24.65
N LYS A 161 -15.71 -8.13 25.19
CA LYS A 161 -16.42 -7.64 26.38
C LYS A 161 -15.54 -7.60 27.62
N ASP A 162 -14.65 -8.57 27.77
CA ASP A 162 -13.71 -8.63 28.90
C ASP A 162 -12.67 -7.51 28.86
N LEU A 163 -12.50 -6.89 27.71
CA LEU A 163 -11.61 -5.74 27.49
C LEU A 163 -12.27 -4.39 27.76
N ASN A 164 -13.50 -4.36 28.35
CA ASN A 164 -14.15 -3.11 28.72
C ASN A 164 -13.27 -2.26 29.66
N GLY A 165 -13.00 -1.01 29.30
CA GLY A 165 -12.13 -0.09 30.04
C GLY A 165 -10.63 -0.35 29.86
N LYS A 166 -10.23 -1.40 29.12
CA LYS A 166 -8.85 -1.81 28.89
C LYS A 166 -8.19 -1.04 27.76
N THR A 167 -6.87 -1.16 27.68
CA THR A 167 -6.04 -0.49 26.66
C THR A 167 -5.68 -1.46 25.56
N ILE A 168 -6.09 -1.12 24.33
CA ILE A 168 -5.82 -1.90 23.12
C ILE A 168 -4.66 -1.26 22.35
N GLY A 169 -3.62 -2.02 22.06
CA GLY A 169 -2.52 -1.62 21.19
C GLY A 169 -2.90 -1.84 19.72
N VAL A 170 -2.78 -0.80 18.91
CA VAL A 170 -3.09 -0.83 17.47
C VAL A 170 -2.00 -0.12 16.66
N ALA A 171 -1.87 -0.45 15.38
CA ALA A 171 -0.94 0.24 14.50
C ALA A 171 -1.53 1.57 14.00
N GLN A 172 -0.70 2.62 13.95
CA GLN A 172 -1.06 3.90 13.35
C GLN A 172 -1.49 3.72 11.89
N SER A 173 -2.55 4.42 11.48
CA SER A 173 -3.10 4.39 10.11
C SER A 173 -3.65 3.02 9.66
N SER A 174 -3.84 2.06 10.60
CA SER A 174 -4.58 0.82 10.34
C SER A 174 -6.09 1.06 10.42
N THR A 175 -6.87 0.10 9.92
CA THR A 175 -8.34 0.08 10.02
C THR A 175 -8.83 -0.43 11.38
N THR A 176 -7.95 -1.09 12.13
CA THR A 176 -8.23 -1.84 13.34
C THR A 176 -8.91 -1.00 14.43
N LYS A 177 -8.38 0.21 14.70
CA LYS A 177 -8.94 1.10 15.74
C LYS A 177 -10.40 1.41 15.45
N LYS A 178 -10.71 1.88 14.23
CA LYS A 178 -12.08 2.22 13.82
C LYS A 178 -13.01 1.00 13.91
N ALA A 179 -12.54 -0.16 13.42
CA ALA A 179 -13.31 -1.40 13.48
C ALA A 179 -13.70 -1.77 14.94
N LEU A 180 -12.75 -1.66 15.87
CA LEU A 180 -13.00 -1.97 17.27
C LEU A 180 -13.80 -0.87 18.01
N GLU A 181 -13.67 0.39 17.62
CA GLU A 181 -14.54 1.48 18.15
C GLU A 181 -16.01 1.23 17.76
N GLU A 182 -16.27 0.85 16.50
CA GLU A 182 -17.62 0.52 16.02
C GLU A 182 -18.18 -0.71 16.75
N GLU A 183 -17.37 -1.77 16.90
CA GLU A 183 -17.80 -2.98 17.59
C GLU A 183 -18.01 -2.76 19.11
N ALA A 184 -17.14 -2.00 19.75
CA ALA A 184 -17.29 -1.63 21.16
C ALA A 184 -18.61 -0.86 21.40
N ALA A 185 -18.96 0.06 20.50
CA ALA A 185 -20.24 0.80 20.56
C ALA A 185 -21.43 -0.17 20.40
N ASN A 186 -21.36 -1.13 19.47
CA ASN A 186 -22.41 -2.15 19.28
C ASN A 186 -22.61 -3.02 20.54
N GLN A 187 -21.51 -3.30 21.25
CA GLN A 187 -21.55 -4.12 22.46
C GLN A 187 -21.78 -3.33 23.76
N GLY A 188 -21.85 -1.99 23.69
CA GLY A 188 -22.05 -1.11 24.86
C GLY A 188 -20.86 -1.09 25.80
N ILE A 189 -19.63 -1.27 25.29
CA ILE A 189 -18.38 -1.22 26.05
C ILE A 189 -17.51 -0.04 25.62
N SER A 190 -16.52 0.30 26.44
CA SER A 190 -15.57 1.38 26.17
C SER A 190 -14.14 0.84 26.13
N LEU A 191 -13.39 1.18 25.09
CA LEU A 191 -12.00 0.80 24.90
C LEU A 191 -11.10 2.04 24.96
N LYS A 192 -9.87 1.86 25.44
CA LYS A 192 -8.79 2.84 25.31
C LYS A 192 -7.82 2.35 24.24
N PHE A 193 -7.27 3.26 23.45
CA PHE A 193 -6.33 2.89 22.39
C PHE A 193 -4.95 3.51 22.61
N SER A 194 -3.92 2.70 22.40
CA SER A 194 -2.53 3.14 22.25
C SER A 194 -2.06 2.82 20.85
N GLU A 195 -1.58 3.83 20.11
CA GLU A 195 -1.19 3.70 18.73
C GLU A 195 0.34 3.63 18.58
N PHE A 196 0.84 2.65 17.83
CA PHE A 196 2.26 2.34 17.65
C PHE A 196 2.68 2.44 16.18
N GLY A 197 3.97 2.63 15.93
CA GLY A 197 4.53 2.72 14.60
C GLY A 197 4.67 1.37 13.88
N SER A 198 4.85 0.29 14.63
CA SER A 198 5.08 -1.06 14.10
C SER A 198 4.42 -2.14 14.95
N TYR A 199 4.22 -3.33 14.38
CA TYR A 199 3.66 -4.47 15.12
C TYR A 199 4.59 -5.02 16.22
N PRO A 200 5.92 -5.10 16.03
CA PRO A 200 6.84 -5.46 17.12
C PRO A 200 6.73 -4.56 18.34
N GLU A 201 6.51 -3.24 18.15
CA GLU A 201 6.30 -2.31 19.27
C GLU A 201 5.01 -2.62 20.04
N ILE A 202 3.93 -3.03 19.36
CA ILE A 202 2.68 -3.42 20.01
C ILE A 202 2.87 -4.70 20.79
N LYS A 203 3.56 -5.70 20.21
CA LYS A 203 3.87 -6.96 20.90
C LYS A 203 4.70 -6.72 22.18
N ALA A 204 5.73 -5.88 22.08
CA ALA A 204 6.54 -5.49 23.24
C ALA A 204 5.72 -4.73 24.30
N ALA A 205 4.73 -3.94 23.89
CA ALA A 205 3.81 -3.26 24.79
C ALA A 205 2.87 -4.26 25.50
N LEU A 206 2.37 -5.28 24.78
CA LEU A 206 1.59 -6.38 25.36
C LEU A 206 2.41 -7.19 26.36
N ASP A 207 3.63 -7.54 26.00
CA ASP A 207 4.52 -8.34 26.87
C ASP A 207 4.90 -7.62 28.16
N SER A 208 5.09 -6.30 28.08
CA SER A 208 5.37 -5.44 29.23
C SER A 208 4.11 -4.97 29.96
N LYS A 209 2.93 -5.46 29.59
CA LYS A 209 1.62 -5.10 30.16
C LYS A 209 1.29 -3.59 30.09
N ARG A 210 1.87 -2.86 29.12
CA ARG A 210 1.53 -1.47 28.82
C ARG A 210 0.20 -1.36 28.05
N VAL A 211 -0.15 -2.44 27.34
CA VAL A 211 -1.48 -2.64 26.75
C VAL A 211 -2.02 -3.99 27.21
N ASP A 212 -3.34 -4.12 27.27
CA ASP A 212 -4.03 -5.35 27.67
C ASP A 212 -4.24 -6.31 26.48
N CYS A 213 -4.27 -5.77 25.28
CA CYS A 213 -4.51 -6.51 24.03
C CYS A 213 -3.70 -5.90 22.89
N PHE A 214 -3.17 -6.74 22.03
CA PHE A 214 -2.66 -6.36 20.70
C PHE A 214 -3.71 -6.74 19.67
N ALA A 215 -4.28 -5.74 18.99
CA ALA A 215 -5.31 -5.96 17.98
C ALA A 215 -4.77 -5.62 16.58
N VAL A 216 -4.95 -6.55 15.67
CA VAL A 216 -4.74 -6.46 14.23
C VAL A 216 -5.37 -7.69 13.58
N ASP A 217 -5.37 -7.80 12.28
CA ASP A 217 -5.93 -8.93 11.55
C ASP A 217 -5.32 -10.26 12.01
N ALA A 218 -6.13 -11.28 12.11
CA ALA A 218 -5.78 -12.52 12.80
C ALA A 218 -4.62 -13.29 12.14
N SER A 219 -4.53 -13.26 10.81
CA SER A 219 -3.42 -13.86 10.08
C SER A 219 -2.07 -13.21 10.42
N ILE A 220 -2.08 -11.87 10.69
CA ILE A 220 -0.90 -11.15 11.16
C ILE A 220 -0.54 -11.57 12.59
N LEU A 221 -1.54 -11.66 13.48
CA LEU A 221 -1.33 -12.08 14.87
C LEU A 221 -0.70 -13.46 14.99
N ASN A 222 -0.96 -14.38 14.05
CA ASN A 222 -0.33 -15.70 14.01
C ASN A 222 1.22 -15.64 13.97
N GLY A 223 1.78 -14.55 13.49
CA GLY A 223 3.22 -14.32 13.52
C GLY A 223 3.77 -13.79 14.86
N TYR A 224 2.87 -13.45 15.81
CA TYR A 224 3.22 -12.82 17.09
C TYR A 224 2.79 -13.62 18.32
N VAL A 225 1.97 -14.64 18.12
CA VAL A 225 1.55 -15.52 19.23
C VAL A 225 2.74 -16.32 19.76
N ASP A 226 2.82 -16.45 21.08
CA ASP A 226 3.84 -17.21 21.80
C ASP A 226 3.22 -18.07 22.90
N ASP A 227 4.06 -18.76 23.68
CA ASP A 227 3.60 -19.65 24.76
C ASP A 227 2.79 -18.94 25.86
N ASN A 228 2.95 -17.62 26.01
CA ASN A 228 2.31 -16.80 27.04
C ASN A 228 1.11 -16.00 26.53
N SER A 229 0.77 -16.10 25.26
CA SER A 229 -0.30 -15.33 24.63
C SER A 229 -1.26 -16.23 23.83
N VAL A 230 -2.46 -15.74 23.58
CA VAL A 230 -3.49 -16.44 22.82
C VAL A 230 -4.26 -15.43 21.96
N ILE A 231 -4.59 -15.84 20.75
CA ILE A 231 -5.50 -15.11 19.86
C ILE A 231 -6.92 -15.58 20.22
N LEU A 232 -7.79 -14.62 20.57
CA LEU A 232 -9.20 -14.94 20.85
C LEU A 232 -9.89 -15.41 19.56
N ASP A 233 -10.97 -16.20 19.71
CA ASP A 233 -11.68 -16.79 18.57
C ASP A 233 -12.45 -15.79 17.74
N ASP A 234 -12.94 -14.72 18.35
CA ASP A 234 -13.73 -13.68 17.69
C ASP A 234 -12.96 -12.97 16.58
N ARG A 235 -13.66 -12.67 15.48
CA ARG A 235 -13.15 -11.87 14.34
C ARG A 235 -14.10 -10.73 14.07
N TYR A 236 -13.55 -9.55 13.88
CA TYR A 236 -14.32 -8.33 13.66
C TYR A 236 -14.00 -7.72 12.32
N ASN A 237 -14.98 -7.11 11.68
CA ASN A 237 -14.88 -6.31 10.48
C ASN A 237 -13.96 -6.93 9.40
N PRO A 238 -14.52 -7.63 8.40
CA PRO A 238 -13.75 -8.26 7.33
C PRO A 238 -12.72 -7.31 6.72
N GLN A 239 -11.50 -7.80 6.54
CA GLN A 239 -10.34 -7.07 6.02
C GLN A 239 -9.96 -7.66 4.66
N GLU A 240 -10.43 -7.05 3.58
CA GLU A 240 -10.07 -7.43 2.22
C GLU A 240 -8.74 -6.78 1.83
N TYR A 241 -7.70 -7.57 1.56
CA TYR A 241 -6.41 -7.05 1.14
C TYR A 241 -6.31 -6.91 -0.36
N GLY A 242 -5.87 -5.74 -0.82
CA GLY A 242 -5.58 -5.45 -2.22
C GLY A 242 -4.20 -4.84 -2.40
N ILE A 243 -3.66 -4.98 -3.61
CA ILE A 243 -2.45 -4.29 -4.03
C ILE A 243 -2.84 -2.90 -4.49
N ALA A 244 -2.16 -1.88 -3.96
CA ALA A 244 -2.45 -0.49 -4.28
C ALA A 244 -1.41 0.14 -5.21
N SER A 245 -1.87 1.01 -6.10
CA SER A 245 -1.06 1.92 -6.93
C SER A 245 -1.63 3.33 -6.92
N LYS A 246 -0.85 4.33 -7.37
CA LYS A 246 -1.33 5.72 -7.49
C LYS A 246 -2.54 5.79 -8.43
N LEU A 247 -3.48 6.69 -8.15
CA LEU A 247 -4.67 6.89 -8.99
C LEU A 247 -4.35 7.16 -10.47
N ASP A 248 -3.26 7.86 -10.74
CA ASP A 248 -2.84 8.20 -12.10
C ASP A 248 -2.18 7.02 -12.85
N ASN A 249 -1.75 5.98 -12.13
CA ASN A 249 -1.08 4.81 -12.69
C ASN A 249 -2.11 3.74 -13.09
N LYS A 250 -2.94 4.06 -14.07
CA LYS A 250 -4.09 3.22 -14.48
C LYS A 250 -3.70 1.94 -15.17
N GLU A 251 -2.67 1.96 -16.03
CA GLU A 251 -2.21 0.75 -16.70
C GLU A 251 -1.48 -0.18 -15.74
N LEU A 252 -0.72 0.37 -14.79
CA LEU A 252 -0.15 -0.44 -13.72
C LEU A 252 -1.25 -1.10 -12.88
N ALA A 253 -2.28 -0.34 -12.50
CA ALA A 253 -3.43 -0.88 -11.76
C ALA A 253 -4.13 -2.01 -12.52
N LYS A 254 -4.31 -1.86 -13.84
CA LYS A 254 -4.88 -2.88 -14.71
C LYS A 254 -4.03 -4.15 -14.74
N VAL A 255 -2.71 -4.02 -14.96
CA VAL A 255 -1.79 -5.17 -14.97
C VAL A 255 -1.74 -5.86 -13.60
N ILE A 256 -1.73 -5.11 -12.51
CA ILE A 256 -1.82 -5.67 -11.15
C ILE A 256 -3.09 -6.51 -11.00
N ASN A 257 -4.24 -5.96 -11.40
CA ASN A 257 -5.53 -6.64 -11.28
C ASN A 257 -5.62 -7.88 -12.17
N GLU A 258 -5.09 -7.81 -13.39
CA GLU A 258 -4.98 -8.97 -14.29
C GLU A 258 -4.18 -10.09 -13.65
N VAL A 259 -3.00 -9.81 -13.09
CA VAL A 259 -2.16 -10.84 -12.45
C VAL A 259 -2.86 -11.46 -11.24
N VAL A 260 -3.49 -10.64 -10.38
CA VAL A 260 -4.26 -11.15 -9.23
C VAL A 260 -5.37 -12.09 -9.68
N ASN A 261 -6.14 -11.72 -10.71
CA ASN A 261 -7.25 -12.52 -11.22
C ASN A 261 -6.78 -13.77 -11.98
N ASP A 262 -5.72 -13.67 -12.78
CA ASP A 262 -5.09 -14.81 -13.45
C ASP A 262 -4.63 -15.85 -12.43
N MET A 263 -3.96 -15.44 -11.36
CA MET A 263 -3.50 -16.34 -10.29
C MET A 263 -4.66 -16.98 -9.51
N LYS A 264 -5.76 -16.24 -9.29
CA LYS A 264 -6.96 -16.79 -8.65
C LYS A 264 -7.63 -17.85 -9.54
N THR A 265 -7.80 -17.56 -10.82
CA THR A 265 -8.48 -18.47 -11.76
C THR A 265 -7.65 -19.70 -12.12
N SER A 266 -6.32 -19.58 -12.13
CA SER A 266 -5.42 -20.72 -12.37
C SER A 266 -5.18 -21.62 -11.15
N GLY A 267 -5.60 -21.17 -9.96
CA GLY A 267 -5.30 -21.84 -8.68
C GLY A 267 -3.86 -21.61 -8.18
N GLU A 268 -3.10 -20.72 -8.82
CA GLU A 268 -1.75 -20.35 -8.35
C GLU A 268 -1.80 -19.55 -7.05
N MET A 269 -2.87 -18.76 -6.85
CA MET A 269 -3.08 -18.03 -5.60
C MET A 269 -3.24 -18.98 -4.42
N ASP A 270 -4.03 -20.05 -4.55
CA ASP A 270 -4.24 -21.04 -3.51
C ASP A 270 -2.94 -21.79 -3.17
N LYS A 271 -2.16 -22.16 -4.19
CA LYS A 271 -0.83 -22.76 -4.00
C LYS A 271 0.12 -21.84 -3.23
N LEU A 272 0.05 -20.53 -3.50
CA LEU A 272 0.88 -19.56 -2.83
C LEU A 272 0.46 -19.36 -1.36
N ILE A 273 -0.85 -19.35 -1.10
CA ILE A 273 -1.43 -19.34 0.25
C ILE A 273 -0.99 -20.57 1.03
N GLU A 274 -1.07 -21.76 0.42
CA GLU A 274 -0.62 -23.02 1.02
C GLU A 274 0.89 -23.02 1.28
N LYS A 275 1.71 -22.60 0.30
CA LYS A 275 3.18 -22.48 0.43
C LYS A 275 3.57 -21.70 1.68
N TRP A 276 2.89 -20.61 1.96
CA TRP A 276 3.18 -19.74 3.10
C TRP A 276 2.38 -20.11 4.35
N GLY A 277 1.51 -21.13 4.29
CA GLY A 277 0.70 -21.58 5.42
C GLY A 277 -0.16 -20.47 6.01
N ILE A 278 -0.75 -19.65 5.16
CA ILE A 278 -1.72 -18.61 5.54
C ILE A 278 -3.05 -19.29 5.80
N LYS A 279 -3.70 -18.94 6.92
CA LYS A 279 -4.97 -19.55 7.36
C LYS A 279 -6.00 -18.47 7.62
#